data_f7ca716a41f685eab501f8aa61a941f1
#
_entry.id   f7ca716a41f685eab501f8aa61a941f1
#
_cell.length_a   1.000
_cell.length_b   1.000
_cell.length_c   1.000
_cell.angle_alpha   90.00
_cell.angle_beta   90.00
_cell.angle_gamma   90.00
#
_symmetry.space_group_name_H-M   'P 1'
#
loop_
_entity.id
_entity.type
_entity.pdbx_description
1 polymer ?
#
loop_
_entity_poly.entity_id
_entity_poly.type
_entity_poly.pdbx_seq_one_letter_code
_entity_poly.pdbx_strand_id
1 'polypeptide(L)'
;MLPGVYTATKKDGTIYYRSSITYQNKHISLGSYASEDTANQAYQKADALLRDPSVSFEHALAHRGVLSFDKTVTLMNFRDNGVYIKTPIYLRRNYFEYFLSPTLILKFDIDDLFYYSSHRIQKRGGHLFVSDYGMQYNILSRYGIK
;
A
#
# COMPACT_ATOMS: atom_id res chain seq x y z
N MET A 1 -21.45 15.41 4.72
CA MET A 1 -20.19 14.63 4.86
C MET A 1 -19.29 14.94 3.67
N LEU A 2 -18.00 15.15 3.90
CA LEU A 2 -17.07 15.43 2.82
C LEU A 2 -16.90 14.19 1.93
N PRO A 3 -16.58 14.40 0.63
CA PRO A 3 -16.39 13.26 -0.29
C PRO A 3 -15.35 12.26 0.20
N GLY A 4 -15.64 10.98 0.02
CA GLY A 4 -14.74 9.90 0.39
C GLY A 4 -14.65 9.62 1.88
N VAL A 5 -15.43 10.29 2.71
CA VAL A 5 -15.33 10.20 4.17
C VAL A 5 -16.57 9.50 4.73
N TYR A 6 -16.35 8.57 5.67
CA TYR A 6 -17.41 7.84 6.36
C TYR A 6 -17.14 7.87 7.88
N THR A 7 -18.18 8.14 8.65
CA THR A 7 -18.08 8.13 10.10
C THR A 7 -18.12 6.69 10.63
N ALA A 8 -17.30 6.39 11.61
CA ALA A 8 -17.30 5.11 12.30
C ALA A 8 -17.14 5.31 13.80
N THR A 9 -17.51 4.30 14.58
CA THR A 9 -17.47 4.37 16.04
C THR A 9 -16.71 3.19 16.60
N LYS A 10 -15.77 3.47 17.51
CA LYS A 10 -15.04 2.42 18.23
C LYS A 10 -15.92 1.83 19.32
N LYS A 11 -15.50 0.71 19.90
CA LYS A 11 -16.24 0.04 20.97
C LYS A 11 -16.43 0.94 22.21
N ASP A 12 -15.48 1.84 22.45
CA ASP A 12 -15.53 2.77 23.58
C ASP A 12 -16.40 4.01 23.32
N GLY A 13 -17.02 4.10 22.13
CA GLY A 13 -17.85 5.24 21.75
C GLY A 13 -17.11 6.35 21.03
N THR A 14 -15.80 6.26 20.87
CA THR A 14 -15.01 7.27 20.17
C THR A 14 -15.34 7.26 18.67
N ILE A 15 -15.61 8.43 18.11
CA ILE A 15 -15.89 8.58 16.69
C ILE A 15 -14.57 8.75 15.94
N TYR A 16 -14.45 8.06 14.81
CA TYR A 16 -13.34 8.26 13.89
C TYR A 16 -13.87 8.27 12.47
N TYR A 17 -13.00 8.55 11.50
CA TYR A 17 -13.41 8.75 10.11
C TYR A 17 -12.62 7.84 9.20
N ARG A 18 -13.32 7.13 8.32
CA ARG A 18 -12.71 6.29 7.30
C ARG A 18 -12.67 7.04 5.98
N SER A 19 -11.59 6.85 5.26
CA SER A 19 -11.43 7.44 3.93
C SER A 19 -11.39 6.32 2.90
N SER A 20 -12.02 6.53 1.75
CA SER A 20 -12.02 5.56 0.66
C SER A 20 -12.21 6.25 -0.68
N ILE A 21 -11.83 5.57 -1.76
CA ILE A 21 -12.00 6.06 -3.11
C ILE A 21 -12.38 4.89 -4.02
N THR A 22 -13.17 5.17 -5.05
CA THR A 22 -13.48 4.19 -6.10
C THR A 22 -12.73 4.59 -7.35
N TYR A 23 -11.95 3.66 -7.89
CA TYR A 23 -11.15 3.88 -9.09
C TYR A 23 -11.17 2.61 -9.94
N GLN A 24 -11.48 2.74 -11.22
CA GLN A 24 -11.58 1.61 -12.16
C GLN A 24 -12.46 0.49 -11.59
N ASN A 25 -13.64 0.88 -11.09
CA ASN A 25 -14.62 -0.01 -10.47
C ASN A 25 -14.14 -0.75 -9.21
N LYS A 26 -13.03 -0.31 -8.64
CA LYS A 26 -12.48 -0.89 -7.41
C LYS A 26 -12.66 0.08 -6.25
N HIS A 27 -13.29 -0.39 -5.17
CA HIS A 27 -13.41 0.39 -3.93
C HIS A 27 -12.16 0.16 -3.08
N ILE A 28 -11.47 1.24 -2.77
CA ILE A 28 -10.17 1.18 -2.10
C ILE A 28 -10.22 1.95 -0.80
N SER A 29 -9.90 1.29 0.31
CA SER A 29 -9.79 1.94 1.61
C SER A 29 -8.48 2.73 1.67
N LEU A 30 -8.56 3.98 2.16
CA LEU A 30 -7.40 4.86 2.31
C LEU A 30 -6.96 5.01 3.76
N GLY A 31 -7.62 4.30 4.67
CA GLY A 31 -7.27 4.32 6.08
C GLY A 31 -8.29 4.99 6.96
N SER A 32 -7.96 5.09 8.25
CA SER A 32 -8.81 5.69 9.26
C SER A 32 -8.09 6.87 9.91
N TYR A 33 -8.84 7.91 10.24
CA TYR A 33 -8.27 9.17 10.70
C TYR A 33 -9.10 9.72 11.86
N ALA A 34 -8.46 10.52 12.70
CA ALA A 34 -9.11 11.10 13.87
C ALA A 34 -10.07 12.25 13.51
N SER A 35 -9.85 12.92 12.37
CA SER A 35 -10.68 14.04 11.94
C SER A 35 -11.23 13.84 10.54
N GLU A 36 -12.40 14.45 10.30
CA GLU A 36 -13.05 14.43 8.99
C GLU A 36 -12.17 15.12 7.94
N ASP A 37 -11.54 16.23 8.31
CA ASP A 37 -10.67 16.98 7.40
C ASP A 37 -9.50 16.14 6.93
N THR A 38 -8.83 15.43 7.83
CA THR A 38 -7.70 14.58 7.46
C THR A 38 -8.14 13.42 6.57
N ALA A 39 -9.28 12.80 6.88
CA ALA A 39 -9.83 11.73 6.05
C ALA A 39 -10.14 12.24 4.63
N ASN A 40 -10.67 13.46 4.53
CA ASN A 40 -10.95 14.08 3.23
C ASN A 40 -9.66 14.44 2.49
N GLN A 41 -8.62 14.87 3.19
CA GLN A 41 -7.31 15.15 2.58
C GLN A 41 -6.73 13.87 1.96
N ALA A 42 -6.90 12.72 2.62
CA ALA A 42 -6.47 11.43 2.05
C ALA A 42 -7.21 11.14 0.76
N TYR A 43 -8.52 11.34 0.73
CA TYR A 43 -9.33 11.17 -0.47
C TYR A 43 -8.87 12.10 -1.59
N GLN A 44 -8.72 13.39 -1.29
CA GLN A 44 -8.30 14.37 -2.29
C GLN A 44 -6.93 14.06 -2.86
N LYS A 45 -6.00 13.63 -2.00
CA LYS A 45 -4.65 13.27 -2.46
C LYS A 45 -4.68 12.05 -3.35
N ALA A 46 -5.42 11.01 -2.96
CA ALA A 46 -5.56 9.81 -3.76
C ALA A 46 -6.20 10.12 -5.12
N ASP A 47 -7.27 10.93 -5.11
CA ASP A 47 -7.95 11.32 -6.34
C ASP A 47 -6.99 12.06 -7.28
N ALA A 48 -6.24 13.03 -6.75
CA ALA A 48 -5.27 13.78 -7.55
C ALA A 48 -4.20 12.88 -8.15
N LEU A 49 -3.65 11.96 -7.35
CA LEU A 49 -2.61 11.05 -7.84
C LEU A 49 -3.13 10.09 -8.91
N LEU A 50 -4.33 9.56 -8.71
CA LEU A 50 -4.92 8.60 -9.65
C LEU A 50 -5.32 9.24 -10.97
N ARG A 51 -5.68 10.52 -10.96
CA ARG A 51 -6.17 11.23 -12.15
C ARG A 51 -5.08 11.95 -12.93
N ASP A 52 -3.88 12.10 -12.38
CA ASP A 52 -2.80 12.83 -13.03
C ASP A 52 -1.64 11.91 -13.42
N PRO A 53 -1.63 11.43 -14.68
CA PRO A 53 -0.59 10.52 -15.13
C PRO A 53 0.79 11.17 -15.25
N SER A 54 0.89 12.50 -15.17
CA SER A 54 2.17 13.20 -15.21
C SER A 54 2.94 13.08 -13.90
N VAL A 55 2.27 12.72 -12.80
CA VAL A 55 2.93 12.50 -11.51
C VAL A 55 3.58 11.12 -11.51
N SER A 56 4.89 11.08 -11.33
CA SER A 56 5.62 9.81 -11.30
C SER A 56 5.38 9.08 -9.97
N PHE A 57 5.67 7.78 -9.99
CA PHE A 57 5.58 6.95 -8.78
C PHE A 57 6.47 7.51 -7.67
N GLU A 58 7.70 7.87 -7.99
CA GLU A 58 8.67 8.40 -7.02
C GLU A 58 8.22 9.73 -6.45
N HIS A 59 7.68 10.60 -7.30
CA HIS A 59 7.13 11.90 -6.85
C HIS A 59 5.96 11.69 -5.90
N ALA A 60 5.06 10.76 -6.25
CA ALA A 60 3.90 10.46 -5.42
C ALA A 60 4.31 9.97 -4.03
N LEU A 61 5.34 9.11 -3.95
CA LEU A 61 5.84 8.62 -2.67
C LEU A 61 6.40 9.75 -1.82
N ALA A 62 7.13 10.68 -2.44
CA ALA A 62 7.73 11.81 -1.73
C ALA A 62 6.69 12.84 -1.27
N HIS A 63 5.56 12.94 -1.97
CA HIS A 63 4.55 13.97 -1.73
C HIS A 63 3.17 13.37 -1.45
N ARG A 64 3.13 12.28 -0.69
CA ARG A 64 1.90 11.53 -0.43
C ARG A 64 0.95 12.18 0.58
N GLY A 65 1.38 13.25 1.24
CA GLY A 65 0.57 13.93 2.22
C GLY A 65 0.21 13.02 3.39
N VAL A 66 -1.09 12.90 3.68
CA VAL A 66 -1.59 12.08 4.80
C VAL A 66 -1.75 10.60 4.44
N LEU A 67 -1.57 10.23 3.17
CA LEU A 67 -1.65 8.83 2.77
C LEU A 67 -0.47 8.05 3.34
N SER A 68 -0.72 6.81 3.79
CA SER A 68 0.36 5.95 4.24
C SER A 68 1.28 5.61 3.07
N PHE A 69 2.53 5.28 3.39
CA PHE A 69 3.50 4.87 2.38
C PHE A 69 3.01 3.64 1.63
N ASP A 70 2.57 2.61 2.36
CA ASP A 70 2.10 1.37 1.77
C ASP A 70 0.91 1.60 0.84
N LYS A 71 -0.05 2.40 1.28
CA LYS A 71 -1.23 2.68 0.47
C LYS A 71 -0.87 3.43 -0.80
N THR A 72 0.08 4.34 -0.73
CA THR A 72 0.52 5.10 -1.90
C THR A 72 1.15 4.17 -2.92
N VAL A 73 1.98 3.21 -2.49
CA VAL A 73 2.55 2.21 -3.40
C VAL A 73 1.43 1.43 -4.10
N THR A 74 0.45 0.96 -3.33
CA THR A 74 -0.69 0.20 -3.85
C THR A 74 -1.47 0.99 -4.91
N LEU A 75 -1.78 2.26 -4.61
CA LEU A 75 -2.53 3.11 -5.52
C LEU A 75 -1.76 3.37 -6.82
N MET A 76 -0.48 3.68 -6.71
CA MET A 76 0.33 4.01 -7.88
C MET A 76 0.57 2.79 -8.75
N ASN A 77 0.76 1.61 -8.15
CA ASN A 77 0.86 0.37 -8.91
C ASN A 77 -0.44 0.09 -9.67
N PHE A 78 -1.58 0.30 -9.03
CA PHE A 78 -2.87 0.10 -9.69
C PHE A 78 -3.04 1.07 -10.85
N ARG A 79 -2.71 2.36 -10.64
CA ARG A 79 -2.81 3.37 -11.69
C ARG A 79 -1.90 3.03 -12.88
N ASP A 80 -0.64 2.70 -12.59
CA ASP A 80 0.39 2.57 -13.63
C ASP A 80 0.41 1.19 -14.29
N ASN A 81 0.08 0.15 -13.54
CA ASN A 81 0.23 -1.24 -14.00
C ASN A 81 -1.10 -1.99 -14.15
N GLY A 82 -2.21 -1.36 -13.76
CA GLY A 82 -3.54 -1.92 -13.97
C GLY A 82 -3.92 -3.09 -13.07
N VAL A 83 -3.11 -3.40 -12.06
CA VAL A 83 -3.36 -4.51 -11.15
C VAL A 83 -3.45 -3.99 -9.73
N TYR A 84 -4.54 -4.35 -9.03
CA TYR A 84 -4.68 -4.00 -7.62
C TYR A 84 -4.07 -5.08 -6.74
N ILE A 85 -3.01 -4.71 -6.03
CA ILE A 85 -2.31 -5.60 -5.10
C ILE A 85 -2.30 -4.89 -3.74
N LYS A 86 -2.86 -5.54 -2.71
CA LYS A 86 -2.97 -4.95 -1.36
C LYS A 86 -1.62 -4.76 -0.68
N THR A 87 -0.68 -5.68 -0.90
CA THR A 87 0.67 -5.54 -0.38
C THR A 87 1.40 -4.42 -1.12
N PRO A 88 2.35 -3.73 -0.48
CA PRO A 88 3.03 -2.59 -1.10
C PRO A 88 4.05 -3.03 -2.15
N ILE A 89 3.54 -3.43 -3.30
CA ILE A 89 4.31 -3.93 -4.44
C ILE A 89 4.12 -2.99 -5.62
N TYR A 90 5.22 -2.65 -6.29
CA TYR A 90 5.18 -1.92 -7.54
C TYR A 90 5.82 -2.77 -8.63
N LEU A 91 5.03 -3.10 -9.66
CA LEU A 91 5.49 -3.93 -10.77
C LEU A 91 6.42 -3.16 -11.69
N ARG A 92 7.53 -3.79 -12.04
CA ARG A 92 8.42 -3.33 -13.09
C ARG A 92 8.31 -4.30 -14.27
N ARG A 93 9.22 -4.22 -15.22
CA ARG A 93 9.09 -5.00 -16.44
C ARG A 93 9.29 -6.51 -16.23
N ASN A 94 10.41 -6.89 -15.63
CA ASN A 94 10.77 -8.30 -15.43
C ASN A 94 10.85 -8.68 -13.96
N TYR A 95 10.60 -7.75 -13.06
CA TYR A 95 10.69 -7.94 -11.62
C TYR A 95 9.67 -7.05 -10.95
N PHE A 96 9.52 -7.20 -9.65
CA PHE A 96 8.73 -6.26 -8.87
C PHE A 96 9.50 -5.82 -7.63
N GLU A 97 9.14 -4.66 -7.12
CA GLU A 97 9.71 -4.11 -5.91
C GLU A 97 8.70 -4.23 -4.78
N TYR A 98 9.14 -4.84 -3.68
CA TYR A 98 8.34 -4.92 -2.46
C TYR A 98 8.86 -3.85 -1.50
N PHE A 99 8.00 -2.90 -1.16
CA PHE A 99 8.39 -1.77 -0.32
C PHE A 99 8.10 -2.10 1.13
N LEU A 100 9.06 -2.75 1.78
CA LEU A 100 8.94 -3.10 3.19
C LEU A 100 8.90 -1.84 4.07
N SER A 101 9.69 -0.84 3.71
CA SER A 101 9.69 0.49 4.30
C SER A 101 10.22 1.48 3.27
N PRO A 102 10.13 2.81 3.52
CA PRO A 102 10.70 3.80 2.60
C PRO A 102 12.18 3.60 2.32
N THR A 103 12.91 2.95 3.24
CA THR A 103 14.35 2.76 3.12
C THR A 103 14.76 1.32 2.81
N LEU A 104 13.81 0.38 2.77
CA LEU A 104 14.10 -1.02 2.51
C LEU A 104 13.18 -1.55 1.43
N ILE A 105 13.72 -1.68 0.23
CA ILE A 105 13.00 -2.16 -0.94
C ILE A 105 13.62 -3.47 -1.36
N LEU A 106 12.79 -4.51 -1.48
CA LEU A 106 13.22 -5.83 -1.93
C LEU A 106 12.80 -6.04 -3.37
N LYS A 107 13.69 -6.64 -4.17
CA LYS A 107 13.40 -6.95 -5.56
C LYS A 107 13.27 -8.45 -5.73
N PHE A 108 12.21 -8.86 -6.43
CA PHE A 108 11.93 -10.27 -6.70
C PHE A 108 11.63 -10.48 -8.17
N ASP A 109 11.91 -11.68 -8.67
CA ASP A 109 11.52 -12.06 -10.02
C ASP A 109 9.99 -12.01 -10.15
N ILE A 110 9.52 -11.64 -11.34
CA ILE A 110 8.07 -11.53 -11.59
C ILE A 110 7.36 -12.87 -11.36
N ASP A 111 8.04 -13.98 -11.51
CA ASP A 111 7.46 -15.31 -11.30
C ASP A 111 7.06 -15.56 -9.85
N ASP A 112 7.61 -14.81 -8.91
CA ASP A 112 7.27 -14.93 -7.48
C ASP A 112 6.14 -14.01 -7.05
N LEU A 113 5.56 -13.24 -7.97
CA LEU A 113 4.56 -12.23 -7.65
C LEU A 113 3.35 -12.82 -6.94
N PHE A 114 2.85 -13.96 -7.43
CA PHE A 114 1.65 -14.58 -6.86
C PHE A 114 1.83 -14.86 -5.36
N TYR A 115 2.99 -15.35 -4.98
CA TYR A 115 3.29 -15.64 -3.59
C TYR A 115 3.34 -14.37 -2.73
N TYR A 116 4.15 -13.38 -3.15
CA TYR A 116 4.35 -12.17 -2.34
C TYR A 116 3.18 -11.19 -2.39
N SER A 117 2.31 -11.30 -3.38
CA SER A 117 1.12 -10.45 -3.43
C SER A 117 0.12 -10.79 -2.33
N SER A 118 0.18 -12.00 -1.78
CA SER A 118 -0.72 -12.47 -0.73
C SER A 118 -0.03 -12.75 0.61
N HIS A 119 1.30 -12.60 0.69
CA HIS A 119 2.06 -12.90 1.91
C HIS A 119 2.87 -11.68 2.33
N ARG A 120 2.66 -11.23 3.57
CA ARG A 120 3.39 -10.09 4.10
C ARG A 120 4.77 -10.48 4.58
N ILE A 121 5.74 -9.62 4.27
CA ILE A 121 7.10 -9.78 4.76
C ILE A 121 7.21 -9.08 6.12
N GLN A 122 7.81 -9.76 7.09
CA GLN A 122 8.04 -9.26 8.43
C GLN A 122 9.53 -9.22 8.74
N LYS A 123 9.97 -8.20 9.47
CA LYS A 123 11.36 -8.06 9.91
C LYS A 123 11.45 -8.39 11.39
N ARG A 124 12.27 -9.39 11.72
CA ARG A 124 12.50 -9.83 13.11
C ARG A 124 13.97 -10.12 13.32
N GLY A 125 14.57 -9.51 14.35
CA GLY A 125 15.95 -9.79 14.73
C GLY A 125 16.95 -9.63 13.59
N GLY A 126 16.73 -8.69 12.70
CA GLY A 126 17.59 -8.48 11.55
C GLY A 126 17.34 -9.40 10.37
N HIS A 127 16.37 -10.29 10.47
CA HIS A 127 15.98 -11.20 9.41
C HIS A 127 14.62 -10.85 8.82
N LEU A 128 14.38 -11.26 7.57
CA LEU A 128 13.11 -11.05 6.88
C LEU A 128 12.40 -12.39 6.78
N PHE A 129 11.12 -12.42 7.17
CA PHE A 129 10.30 -13.62 7.20
C PHE A 129 9.00 -13.41 6.45
N VAL A 130 8.48 -14.50 5.88
CA VAL A 130 7.13 -14.57 5.31
C VAL A 130 6.32 -15.55 6.13
N SER A 131 5.12 -15.14 6.53
CA SER A 131 4.17 -16.01 7.21
C SER A 131 3.39 -16.81 6.18
N ASP A 132 3.37 -18.13 6.29
CA ASP A 132 2.67 -19.02 5.36
C ASP A 132 2.16 -20.22 6.13
N TYR A 133 0.83 -20.45 6.12
CA TYR A 133 0.19 -21.56 6.83
C TYR A 133 0.60 -21.65 8.31
N GLY A 134 0.82 -20.51 8.96
CA GLY A 134 1.28 -20.46 10.35
C GLY A 134 2.77 -20.70 10.53
N MET A 135 3.50 -20.95 9.46
CA MET A 135 4.96 -21.10 9.48
C MET A 135 5.62 -19.85 8.94
N GLN A 136 6.85 -19.60 9.36
CA GLN A 136 7.64 -18.48 8.86
C GLN A 136 8.92 -18.99 8.20
N TYR A 137 9.21 -18.41 7.04
CA TYR A 137 10.41 -18.74 6.27
C TYR A 137 11.33 -17.53 6.24
N ASN A 138 12.63 -17.79 6.42
CA ASN A 138 13.62 -16.73 6.28
C ASN A 138 13.80 -16.43 4.78
N ILE A 139 13.37 -15.27 4.35
CA ILE A 139 13.39 -14.88 2.95
C ILE A 139 14.81 -14.79 2.41
N LEU A 140 15.75 -14.30 3.23
CA LEU A 140 17.13 -14.14 2.80
C LEU A 140 17.76 -15.49 2.45
N SER A 141 17.47 -16.52 3.26
CA SER A 141 17.94 -17.88 2.97
C SER A 141 17.29 -18.43 1.72
N ARG A 142 15.96 -18.26 1.58
CA ARG A 142 15.20 -18.86 0.49
C ARG A 142 15.58 -18.29 -0.88
N TYR A 143 15.82 -16.97 -0.96
CA TYR A 143 16.05 -16.30 -2.24
C TYR A 143 17.46 -15.75 -2.41
N GLY A 144 18.33 -15.94 -1.43
CA GLY A 144 19.70 -15.43 -1.49
C GLY A 144 19.80 -13.91 -1.43
N ILE A 145 18.77 -13.23 -0.96
CA ILE A 145 18.75 -11.77 -0.82
C ILE A 145 19.58 -11.38 0.40
N LYS A 146 20.39 -10.34 0.26
CA LYS A 146 21.25 -9.88 1.35
C LYS A 146 20.95 -8.45 1.74
#